data_8b5529f1f6e85c547f4bcedac38d6acb
#
_entry.id   8b5529f1f6e85c547f4bcedac38d6acb
#
_cell.length_a   1.000
_cell.length_b   1.000
_cell.length_c   1.000
_cell.angle_alpha   90.00
_cell.angle_beta   90.00
_cell.angle_gamma   90.00
#
_symmetry.space_group_name_H-M   'P 1'
#
loop_
_entity.id
_entity.type
_entity.pdbx_description
1 polymer ?
#
loop_
_entity_poly.entity_id
_entity_poly.type
_entity_poly.pdbx_seq_one_letter_code
_entity_poly.pdbx_strand_id
1 'polypeptide(L)'
;MENTVIAGFRGPYCTYSLPAEQVQVLATIRRAQALCAMTEIRLDFARATVHEKLRSTIKMMKLLKWNAPILHQHVRQAITEAATAETVDQLMGIEGSVSRKMYQEWSLRLPQEFGFTGCNRRPPLDPANAYISYCNSITYSLCVPPLAKAGLNTAVGFLHEPGARRHSLALDMAERIKPILSEYSLGMAIKKKQFESGMVENTPAGCYLNCEGRKAARFAMKTAMNDLFGQSDRDRM
;
A
#
# COMPACT_ATOMS: atom_id res chain seq x y z
N MET A 1 7.07 1.95 33.62
CA MET A 1 7.64 1.01 32.61
C MET A 1 6.99 1.34 31.29
N GLU A 2 7.79 1.68 30.28
CA GLU A 2 7.25 2.04 28.96
C GLU A 2 6.57 0.83 28.33
N ASN A 3 5.36 1.05 27.81
CA ASN A 3 4.58 0.08 27.04
C ASN A 3 5.26 -0.14 25.68
N THR A 4 6.32 -0.92 25.63
CA THR A 4 7.13 -1.13 24.44
C THR A 4 6.59 -2.32 23.64
N VAL A 5 6.08 -2.08 22.45
CA VAL A 5 5.85 -3.13 21.46
C VAL A 5 7.18 -3.44 20.79
N ILE A 6 7.68 -4.64 21.00
CA ILE A 6 8.90 -5.11 20.32
C ILE A 6 8.48 -5.73 18.99
N ALA A 7 8.87 -5.11 17.88
CA ALA A 7 8.68 -5.65 16.55
C ALA A 7 10.01 -6.15 15.98
N GLY A 8 10.03 -7.38 15.51
CA GLY A 8 11.17 -7.97 14.81
C GLY A 8 10.75 -8.44 13.42
N PHE A 9 11.66 -8.36 12.45
CA PHE A 9 11.45 -8.86 11.10
C PHE A 9 12.26 -10.13 10.88
N ARG A 10 11.61 -11.21 10.47
CA ARG A 10 12.26 -12.44 10.05
C ARG A 10 11.79 -12.78 8.63
N GLY A 11 12.55 -12.31 7.63
CA GLY A 11 12.12 -12.34 6.24
C GLY A 11 10.88 -11.46 6.00
N PRO A 12 9.83 -11.95 5.33
CA PRO A 12 8.60 -11.22 5.10
C PRO A 12 7.65 -11.19 6.32
N TYR A 13 8.06 -11.75 7.46
CA TYR A 13 7.24 -11.86 8.66
C TYR A 13 7.65 -10.82 9.70
N CYS A 14 6.66 -10.07 10.20
CA CYS A 14 6.80 -9.24 11.38
C CYS A 14 6.39 -10.04 12.62
N THR A 15 7.29 -10.15 13.60
CA THR A 15 6.98 -10.67 14.93
C THR A 15 6.90 -9.50 15.91
N TYR A 16 5.92 -9.51 16.80
CA TYR A 16 5.78 -8.50 17.85
C TYR A 16 5.41 -9.17 19.17
N SER A 17 5.82 -8.54 20.28
CA SER A 17 5.49 -8.94 21.63
C SER A 17 4.76 -7.79 22.33
N LEU A 18 3.73 -8.10 23.10
CA LEU A 18 2.96 -7.16 23.90
C LEU A 18 3.18 -7.41 25.39
N PRO A 19 3.29 -6.37 26.23
CA PRO A 19 3.31 -6.52 27.69
C PRO A 19 2.01 -7.17 28.21
N ALA A 20 2.12 -8.02 29.23
CA ALA A 20 1.00 -8.76 29.79
C ALA A 20 -0.10 -7.84 30.38
N GLU A 21 0.25 -6.65 30.84
CA GLU A 21 -0.66 -5.67 31.44
C GLU A 21 -1.69 -5.08 30.46
N GLN A 22 -1.47 -5.22 29.16
CA GLN A 22 -2.38 -4.73 28.11
C GLN A 22 -3.46 -5.75 27.72
N VAL A 23 -3.44 -6.95 28.27
CA VAL A 23 -4.27 -8.08 27.78
C VAL A 23 -5.77 -7.82 27.93
N GLN A 24 -6.23 -7.19 29.00
CA GLN A 24 -7.68 -6.96 29.22
C GLN A 24 -8.26 -5.88 28.34
N VAL A 25 -7.57 -4.74 28.20
CA VAL A 25 -7.98 -3.66 27.27
C VAL A 25 -7.98 -4.19 25.84
N LEU A 26 -6.98 -5.00 25.49
CA LEU A 26 -6.87 -5.65 24.19
C LEU A 26 -8.02 -6.60 23.88
N ALA A 27 -8.53 -7.33 24.87
CA ALA A 27 -9.66 -8.24 24.69
C ALA A 27 -10.93 -7.49 24.26
N THR A 28 -11.21 -6.33 24.87
CA THR A 28 -12.37 -5.50 24.51
C THR A 28 -12.25 -4.93 23.10
N ILE A 29 -11.08 -4.38 22.75
CA ILE A 29 -10.82 -3.82 21.42
C ILE A 29 -10.93 -4.91 20.35
N ARG A 30 -10.32 -6.08 20.56
CA ARG A 30 -10.37 -7.18 19.62
C ARG A 30 -11.75 -7.77 19.43
N ARG A 31 -12.53 -7.85 20.52
CA ARG A 31 -13.94 -8.26 20.46
C ARG A 31 -14.77 -7.28 19.63
N ALA A 32 -14.63 -5.98 19.88
CA ALA A 32 -15.30 -4.94 19.09
C ALA A 32 -14.90 -5.01 17.61
N GLN A 33 -13.61 -5.15 17.31
CA GLN A 33 -13.13 -5.30 15.95
C GLN A 33 -13.73 -6.53 15.26
N ALA A 34 -13.78 -7.67 15.93
CA ALA A 34 -14.36 -8.89 15.38
C ALA A 34 -15.86 -8.73 15.09
N LEU A 35 -16.61 -8.10 15.99
CA LEU A 35 -18.03 -7.80 15.79
C LEU A 35 -18.22 -6.84 14.59
N CYS A 36 -17.45 -5.77 14.49
CA CYS A 36 -17.49 -4.86 13.33
C CYS A 36 -17.21 -5.59 12.02
N ALA A 37 -16.25 -6.52 12.00
CA ALA A 37 -15.89 -7.28 10.79
C ALA A 37 -16.98 -8.27 10.36
N MET A 38 -17.91 -8.65 11.25
CA MET A 38 -19.01 -9.58 11.00
C MET A 38 -20.37 -8.90 10.78
N THR A 39 -20.41 -7.57 10.82
CA THR A 39 -21.63 -6.77 10.66
C THR A 39 -21.54 -5.86 9.44
N GLU A 40 -22.61 -5.12 9.16
CA GLU A 40 -22.66 -4.10 8.08
C GLU A 40 -21.59 -3.01 8.23
N ILE A 41 -21.13 -2.77 9.46
CA ILE A 41 -20.02 -1.82 9.75
C ILE A 41 -18.75 -2.19 8.97
N ARG A 42 -18.53 -3.47 8.65
CA ARG A 42 -17.44 -3.92 7.79
C ARG A 42 -17.40 -3.16 6.47
N LEU A 43 -18.56 -2.95 5.86
CA LEU A 43 -18.66 -2.27 4.57
C LEU A 43 -18.22 -0.81 4.65
N ASP A 44 -18.51 -0.12 5.76
CA ASP A 44 -18.09 1.27 5.96
C ASP A 44 -16.58 1.41 6.08
N PHE A 45 -15.92 0.49 6.81
CA PHE A 45 -14.46 0.44 6.87
C PHE A 45 -13.83 0.11 5.51
N ALA A 46 -14.42 -0.81 4.77
CA ALA A 46 -13.97 -1.16 3.42
C ALA A 46 -14.14 0.03 2.45
N ARG A 47 -15.28 0.74 2.48
CA ARG A 47 -15.50 1.98 1.71
C ARG A 47 -14.45 3.04 2.04
N ALA A 48 -14.20 3.29 3.33
CA ALA A 48 -13.18 4.25 3.76
C ALA A 48 -11.78 3.86 3.24
N THR A 49 -11.46 2.57 3.24
CA THR A 49 -10.17 2.07 2.72
C THR A 49 -10.02 2.32 1.23
N VAL A 50 -11.01 1.96 0.43
CA VAL A 50 -11.00 2.17 -1.02
C VAL A 50 -11.00 3.66 -1.35
N HIS A 51 -11.84 4.45 -0.68
CA HIS A 51 -11.90 5.91 -0.86
C HIS A 51 -10.53 6.57 -0.63
N GLU A 52 -9.84 6.24 0.47
CA GLU A 52 -8.51 6.81 0.75
C GLU A 52 -7.44 6.35 -0.26
N LYS A 53 -7.51 5.11 -0.75
CA LYS A 53 -6.65 4.65 -1.85
C LYS A 53 -6.87 5.49 -3.11
N LEU A 54 -8.11 5.72 -3.49
CA LEU A 54 -8.46 6.51 -4.67
C LEU A 54 -7.99 7.97 -4.53
N ARG A 55 -8.15 8.58 -3.35
CA ARG A 55 -7.60 9.92 -3.06
C ARG A 55 -6.08 9.95 -3.14
N SER A 56 -5.41 8.94 -2.59
CA SER A 56 -3.95 8.80 -2.67
C SER A 56 -3.49 8.64 -4.12
N THR A 57 -4.25 7.93 -4.97
CA THR A 57 -3.99 7.83 -6.42
C THR A 57 -4.06 9.20 -7.09
N ILE A 58 -5.09 10.01 -6.82
CA ILE A 58 -5.17 11.39 -7.34
C ILE A 58 -3.97 12.22 -6.86
N LYS A 59 -3.61 12.10 -5.57
CA LYS A 59 -2.45 12.82 -5.00
C LYS A 59 -1.16 12.41 -5.70
N MET A 60 -0.94 11.12 -5.92
CA MET A 60 0.20 10.58 -6.67
C MET A 60 0.29 11.18 -8.07
N MET A 61 -0.82 11.19 -8.83
CA MET A 61 -0.87 11.77 -10.18
C MET A 61 -0.51 13.26 -10.18
N LYS A 62 -1.00 14.03 -9.20
CA LYS A 62 -0.67 15.45 -9.03
C LYS A 62 0.81 15.65 -8.74
N LEU A 63 1.39 14.88 -7.82
CA LEU A 63 2.80 14.95 -7.43
C LEU A 63 3.73 14.59 -8.59
N LEU A 64 3.37 13.60 -9.40
CA LEU A 64 4.09 13.22 -10.63
C LEU A 64 3.82 14.18 -11.80
N LYS A 65 2.90 15.13 -11.65
CA LYS A 65 2.45 16.06 -12.70
C LYS A 65 1.95 15.33 -13.94
N TRP A 66 1.19 14.26 -13.75
CA TRP A 66 0.64 13.47 -14.85
C TRP A 66 -0.50 14.22 -15.55
N ASN A 67 -0.35 14.44 -16.84
CA ASN A 67 -1.48 14.79 -17.70
C ASN A 67 -2.17 13.50 -18.17
N ALA A 68 -3.19 13.07 -17.46
CA ALA A 68 -3.94 11.85 -17.70
C ALA A 68 -5.45 12.08 -17.43
N PRO A 69 -6.13 12.92 -18.27
CA PRO A 69 -7.50 13.34 -17.99
C PRO A 69 -8.48 12.16 -17.92
N ILE A 70 -8.32 11.14 -18.74
CA ILE A 70 -9.17 9.95 -18.75
C ILE A 70 -9.03 9.18 -17.44
N LEU A 71 -7.80 8.97 -16.95
CA LEU A 71 -7.57 8.32 -15.66
C LEU A 71 -8.12 9.17 -14.52
N HIS A 72 -7.91 10.49 -14.55
CA HIS A 72 -8.46 11.41 -13.55
C HIS A 72 -9.99 11.32 -13.47
N GLN A 73 -10.68 11.34 -14.62
CA GLN A 73 -12.12 11.19 -14.67
C GLN A 73 -12.57 9.84 -14.11
N HIS A 74 -11.88 8.76 -14.50
CA HIS A 74 -12.19 7.42 -14.03
C HIS A 74 -12.03 7.29 -12.50
N VAL A 75 -10.95 7.84 -11.93
CA VAL A 75 -10.75 7.80 -10.46
C VAL A 75 -11.82 8.61 -9.73
N ARG A 76 -12.24 9.76 -10.26
CA ARG A 76 -13.32 10.57 -9.67
C ARG A 76 -14.66 9.83 -9.70
N GLN A 77 -14.98 9.18 -10.82
CA GLN A 77 -16.16 8.34 -10.93
C GLN A 77 -16.12 7.18 -9.94
N ALA A 78 -14.97 6.49 -9.84
CA ALA A 78 -14.74 5.41 -8.89
C ALA A 78 -14.95 5.85 -7.42
N ILE A 79 -14.59 7.09 -7.06
CA ILE A 79 -14.85 7.65 -5.72
C ILE A 79 -16.36 7.74 -5.46
N THR A 80 -17.15 8.20 -6.45
CA THR A 80 -18.61 8.29 -6.32
C THR A 80 -19.24 6.90 -6.23
N GLU A 81 -18.81 5.97 -7.07
CA GLU A 81 -19.30 4.58 -7.07
C GLU A 81 -18.95 3.86 -5.75
N ALA A 82 -17.74 4.07 -5.22
CA ALA A 82 -17.33 3.48 -3.95
C ALA A 82 -18.18 3.97 -2.76
N ALA A 83 -18.67 5.20 -2.80
CA ALA A 83 -19.53 5.75 -1.74
C ALA A 83 -20.90 5.05 -1.68
N THR A 84 -21.40 4.55 -2.80
CA THR A 84 -22.71 3.89 -2.93
C THR A 84 -22.62 2.36 -3.06
N ALA A 85 -21.41 1.80 -3.03
CA ALA A 85 -21.21 0.35 -3.14
C ALA A 85 -21.90 -0.38 -1.97
N GLU A 86 -22.65 -1.42 -2.25
CA GLU A 86 -23.45 -2.19 -1.28
C GLU A 86 -22.71 -3.44 -0.77
N THR A 87 -21.61 -3.83 -1.44
CA THR A 87 -20.84 -5.02 -1.09
C THR A 87 -19.34 -4.77 -1.14
N VAL A 88 -18.57 -5.56 -0.38
CA VAL A 88 -17.11 -5.54 -0.42
C VAL A 88 -16.59 -5.96 -1.81
N ASP A 89 -17.26 -6.90 -2.48
CA ASP A 89 -16.86 -7.34 -3.81
C ASP A 89 -17.01 -6.22 -4.86
N GLN A 90 -18.06 -5.40 -4.76
CA GLN A 90 -18.19 -4.19 -5.59
C GLN A 90 -17.01 -3.23 -5.35
N LEU A 91 -16.64 -3.00 -4.08
CA LEU A 91 -15.50 -2.16 -3.73
C LEU A 91 -14.17 -2.71 -4.29
N MET A 92 -13.96 -4.02 -4.20
CA MET A 92 -12.79 -4.69 -4.78
C MET A 92 -12.77 -4.56 -6.32
N GLY A 93 -13.93 -4.65 -6.96
CA GLY A 93 -14.09 -4.44 -8.40
C GLY A 93 -13.73 -3.02 -8.84
N ILE A 94 -14.22 -2.01 -8.11
CA ILE A 94 -13.92 -0.59 -8.34
C ILE A 94 -12.43 -0.33 -8.18
N GLU A 95 -11.83 -0.79 -7.08
CA GLU A 95 -10.41 -0.68 -6.80
C GLU A 95 -9.56 -1.31 -7.90
N GLY A 96 -9.90 -2.54 -8.29
CA GLY A 96 -9.20 -3.29 -9.34
C GLY A 96 -9.30 -2.62 -10.71
N SER A 97 -10.44 -2.00 -11.04
CA SER A 97 -10.64 -1.24 -12.27
C SER A 97 -9.70 -0.04 -12.35
N VAL A 98 -9.62 0.75 -11.27
CA VAL A 98 -8.71 1.91 -11.20
C VAL A 98 -7.25 1.46 -11.25
N SER A 99 -6.88 0.44 -10.50
CA SER A 99 -5.52 -0.11 -10.51
C SER A 99 -5.10 -0.56 -11.91
N ARG A 100 -5.97 -1.23 -12.66
CA ARG A 100 -5.71 -1.66 -14.04
C ARG A 100 -5.44 -0.48 -14.96
N LYS A 101 -6.28 0.55 -14.93
CA LYS A 101 -6.08 1.76 -15.74
C LYS A 101 -4.84 2.54 -15.34
N MET A 102 -4.53 2.60 -14.05
CA MET A 102 -3.31 3.22 -13.56
C MET A 102 -2.06 2.50 -14.09
N TYR A 103 -2.05 1.17 -14.12
CA TYR A 103 -0.91 0.43 -14.69
C TYR A 103 -0.83 0.54 -16.22
N GLN A 104 -1.93 0.72 -16.93
CA GLN A 104 -1.91 1.09 -18.35
C GLN A 104 -1.25 2.46 -18.56
N GLU A 105 -1.56 3.45 -17.72
CA GLU A 105 -0.90 4.75 -17.76
C GLU A 105 0.61 4.66 -17.43
N TRP A 106 1.00 3.79 -16.51
CA TRP A 106 2.40 3.50 -16.22
C TRP A 106 3.12 2.92 -17.44
N SER A 107 2.53 1.98 -18.16
CA SER A 107 3.15 1.37 -19.36
C SER A 107 3.43 2.39 -20.46
N LEU A 108 2.69 3.49 -20.53
CA LEU A 108 2.91 4.58 -21.47
C LEU A 108 3.99 5.57 -21.03
N ARG A 109 4.38 5.58 -19.75
CA ARG A 109 5.25 6.60 -19.16
C ARG A 109 6.60 6.08 -18.71
N LEU A 110 6.70 4.79 -18.47
CA LEU A 110 7.97 4.18 -18.09
C LEU A 110 8.89 4.08 -19.30
N PRO A 111 10.21 4.31 -19.14
CA PRO A 111 11.18 4.08 -20.19
C PRO A 111 11.13 2.64 -20.69
N GLN A 112 11.37 2.42 -21.98
CA GLN A 112 11.27 1.09 -22.61
C GLN A 112 12.20 0.05 -21.99
N GLU A 113 13.35 0.46 -21.46
CA GLU A 113 14.30 -0.42 -20.78
C GLU A 113 13.76 -1.09 -19.53
N PHE A 114 12.65 -0.59 -18.97
CA PHE A 114 11.97 -1.26 -17.86
C PHE A 114 11.09 -2.43 -18.29
N GLY A 115 10.77 -2.57 -19.57
CA GLY A 115 9.99 -3.68 -20.12
C GLY A 115 8.59 -3.83 -19.50
N PHE A 116 8.02 -2.75 -18.92
CA PHE A 116 6.79 -2.80 -18.17
C PHE A 116 5.58 -2.86 -19.10
N THR A 117 4.82 -3.95 -19.05
CA THR A 117 3.62 -4.16 -19.85
C THR A 117 2.34 -4.20 -19.01
N GLY A 118 2.47 -4.11 -17.70
CA GLY A 118 1.37 -4.20 -16.75
C GLY A 118 1.81 -4.76 -15.40
N CYS A 119 0.85 -4.94 -14.49
CA CYS A 119 1.15 -5.41 -13.15
C CYS A 119 1.36 -6.93 -13.10
N ASN A 120 2.60 -7.35 -12.85
CA ASN A 120 2.99 -8.74 -12.59
C ASN A 120 3.63 -8.83 -11.20
N ARG A 121 2.97 -9.47 -10.24
CA ARG A 121 3.42 -9.45 -8.84
C ARG A 121 3.96 -10.78 -8.33
N ARG A 122 3.62 -11.89 -8.95
CA ARG A 122 3.97 -13.22 -8.42
C ARG A 122 4.25 -14.21 -9.54
N PRO A 123 5.49 -14.27 -9.99
CA PRO A 123 6.62 -13.39 -9.65
C PRO A 123 6.56 -12.06 -10.40
N PRO A 124 7.27 -11.00 -9.94
CA PRO A 124 7.52 -9.83 -10.77
C PRO A 124 8.42 -10.22 -11.95
N LEU A 125 8.13 -9.69 -13.15
CA LEU A 125 8.80 -10.10 -14.39
C LEU A 125 9.68 -8.99 -15.00
N ASP A 126 9.64 -7.79 -14.44
CA ASP A 126 10.39 -6.63 -14.90
C ASP A 126 10.83 -5.73 -13.73
N PRO A 127 11.78 -4.81 -13.94
CA PRO A 127 12.33 -3.96 -12.89
C PRO A 127 11.29 -3.09 -12.18
N ALA A 128 10.29 -2.57 -12.88
CA ALA A 128 9.25 -1.72 -12.27
C ALA A 128 8.33 -2.55 -11.36
N ASN A 129 7.91 -3.74 -11.79
CA ASN A 129 7.16 -4.67 -10.96
C ASN A 129 7.98 -5.18 -9.77
N ALA A 130 9.29 -5.41 -9.92
CA ALA A 130 10.19 -5.76 -8.83
C ALA A 130 10.24 -4.64 -7.78
N TYR A 131 10.37 -3.38 -8.23
CA TYR A 131 10.36 -2.21 -7.34
C TYR A 131 9.03 -2.07 -6.61
N ILE A 132 7.90 -2.07 -7.31
CA ILE A 132 6.56 -1.95 -6.74
C ILE A 132 6.30 -3.07 -5.72
N SER A 133 6.65 -4.32 -6.06
CA SER A 133 6.46 -5.47 -5.16
C SER A 133 7.30 -5.35 -3.90
N TYR A 134 8.55 -4.89 -4.00
CA TYR A 134 9.42 -4.64 -2.87
C TYR A 134 8.87 -3.53 -1.95
N CYS A 135 8.49 -2.38 -2.52
CA CYS A 135 7.91 -1.27 -1.77
C CYS A 135 6.58 -1.64 -1.11
N ASN A 136 5.72 -2.39 -1.81
CA ASN A 136 4.47 -2.90 -1.24
C ASN A 136 4.71 -3.83 -0.04
N SER A 137 5.74 -4.68 -0.09
CA SER A 137 6.10 -5.55 1.03
C SER A 137 6.57 -4.76 2.24
N ILE A 138 7.38 -3.71 2.04
CA ILE A 138 7.79 -2.79 3.11
C ILE A 138 6.58 -2.07 3.67
N THR A 139 5.74 -1.46 2.81
CA THR A 139 4.54 -0.72 3.23
C THR A 139 3.61 -1.58 4.08
N TYR A 140 3.37 -2.82 3.65
CA TYR A 140 2.61 -3.80 4.41
C TYR A 140 3.22 -4.08 5.79
N SER A 141 4.52 -4.31 5.83
CA SER A 141 5.25 -4.59 7.08
C SER A 141 5.24 -3.39 8.04
N LEU A 142 5.29 -2.16 7.53
CA LEU A 142 5.22 -0.94 8.33
C LEU A 142 3.84 -0.73 8.99
N CYS A 143 2.77 -1.29 8.43
CA CYS A 143 1.42 -1.18 9.00
C CYS A 143 1.20 -2.11 10.20
N VAL A 144 1.95 -3.21 10.36
CA VAL A 144 1.72 -4.22 11.40
C VAL A 144 2.01 -3.70 12.82
N PRO A 145 3.18 -3.08 13.13
CA PRO A 145 3.49 -2.65 14.47
C PRO A 145 2.52 -1.61 15.06
N PRO A 146 2.11 -0.54 14.34
CA PRO A 146 1.18 0.44 14.90
C PRO A 146 -0.21 -0.15 15.16
N LEU A 147 -0.68 -1.06 14.30
CA LEU A 147 -1.96 -1.76 14.51
C LEU A 147 -1.91 -2.65 15.76
N ALA A 148 -0.81 -3.39 15.93
CA ALA A 148 -0.58 -4.20 17.11
C ALA A 148 -0.50 -3.34 18.39
N LYS A 149 0.22 -2.21 18.33
CA LYS A 149 0.32 -1.23 19.42
C LYS A 149 -1.04 -0.64 19.80
N ALA A 150 -1.92 -0.43 18.82
CA ALA A 150 -3.30 0.00 19.05
C ALA A 150 -4.21 -1.12 19.62
N GLY A 151 -3.69 -2.31 19.84
CA GLY A 151 -4.44 -3.44 20.38
C GLY A 151 -5.27 -4.23 19.36
N LEU A 152 -5.19 -3.86 18.09
CA LEU A 152 -5.97 -4.49 17.03
C LEU A 152 -5.40 -5.85 16.62
N ASN A 153 -6.28 -6.77 16.25
CA ASN A 153 -5.88 -8.01 15.60
C ASN A 153 -5.59 -7.75 14.12
N THR A 154 -4.33 -7.79 13.75
CA THR A 154 -3.87 -7.48 12.41
C THR A 154 -4.36 -8.46 11.34
N ALA A 155 -4.82 -9.65 11.73
CA ALA A 155 -5.39 -10.66 10.83
C ALA A 155 -6.88 -10.43 10.50
N VAL A 156 -7.57 -9.56 11.23
CA VAL A 156 -9.00 -9.26 11.02
C VAL A 156 -9.12 -7.96 10.23
N GLY A 157 -9.20 -8.06 8.90
CA GLY A 157 -9.43 -6.95 7.98
C GLY A 157 -10.90 -6.74 7.68
N PHE A 158 -11.19 -5.67 6.93
CA PHE A 158 -12.53 -5.26 6.53
C PHE A 158 -12.72 -5.35 5.01
N LEU A 159 -11.72 -4.93 4.22
CA LEU A 159 -11.70 -5.06 2.77
C LEU A 159 -11.19 -6.44 2.34
N HIS A 160 -10.01 -6.82 2.84
CA HIS A 160 -9.44 -8.12 2.54
C HIS A 160 -9.91 -9.19 3.51
N GLU A 161 -10.35 -10.34 2.98
CA GLU A 161 -10.72 -11.48 3.80
C GLU A 161 -9.54 -12.00 4.65
N PRO A 162 -9.83 -12.42 5.88
CA PRO A 162 -8.86 -13.14 6.68
C PRO A 162 -8.36 -14.39 5.93
N GLY A 163 -7.07 -14.64 5.98
CA GLY A 163 -6.46 -15.79 5.33
C GLY A 163 -5.28 -16.33 6.11
N ALA A 164 -4.94 -17.61 5.87
CA ALA A 164 -3.80 -18.22 6.52
C ALA A 164 -2.52 -17.40 6.31
N ARG A 165 -1.81 -17.10 7.40
CA ARG A 165 -0.54 -16.34 7.41
C ARG A 165 -0.66 -14.90 6.85
N ARG A 166 -1.83 -14.28 6.95
CA ARG A 166 -2.11 -12.93 6.45
C ARG A 166 -2.43 -11.97 7.59
N HIS A 167 -1.88 -10.76 7.52
CA HIS A 167 -2.32 -9.63 8.34
C HIS A 167 -3.30 -8.77 7.50
N SER A 168 -4.56 -9.24 7.34
CA SER A 168 -5.53 -8.65 6.42
C SER A 168 -5.81 -7.17 6.73
N LEU A 169 -5.85 -6.78 8.02
CA LEU A 169 -6.00 -5.38 8.39
C LEU A 169 -4.78 -4.53 7.99
N ALA A 170 -3.58 -5.11 8.07
CA ALA A 170 -2.38 -4.40 7.62
C ALA A 170 -2.37 -4.23 6.09
N LEU A 171 -2.96 -5.18 5.33
CA LEU A 171 -3.19 -5.00 3.89
C LEU A 171 -4.15 -3.84 3.63
N ASP A 172 -5.28 -3.78 4.35
CA ASP A 172 -6.26 -2.69 4.22
C ASP A 172 -5.61 -1.33 4.47
N MET A 173 -4.80 -1.22 5.52
CA MET A 173 -4.07 0.03 5.83
C MET A 173 -3.01 0.35 4.77
N ALA A 174 -2.29 -0.65 4.28
CA ALA A 174 -1.27 -0.47 3.26
C ALA A 174 -1.88 0.03 1.93
N GLU A 175 -3.08 -0.46 1.53
CA GLU A 175 -3.74 0.00 0.30
C GLU A 175 -3.91 1.53 0.26
N ARG A 176 -4.16 2.16 1.39
CA ARG A 176 -4.37 3.62 1.50
C ARG A 176 -3.14 4.44 1.13
N ILE A 177 -1.95 3.90 1.34
CA ILE A 177 -0.67 4.63 1.20
C ILE A 177 0.23 4.09 0.08
N LYS A 178 -0.08 2.91 -0.49
CA LYS A 178 0.68 2.32 -1.61
C LYS A 178 0.85 3.27 -2.80
N PRO A 179 -0.17 4.04 -3.25
CA PRO A 179 0.01 4.96 -4.37
C PRO A 179 1.14 5.97 -4.14
N ILE A 180 1.42 6.31 -2.89
CA ILE A 180 2.52 7.23 -2.54
C ILE A 180 3.83 6.48 -2.33
N LEU A 181 3.82 5.43 -1.51
CA LEU A 181 5.06 4.77 -1.12
C LEU A 181 5.63 3.85 -2.20
N SER A 182 4.79 3.34 -3.09
CA SER A 182 5.24 2.46 -4.18
C SER A 182 5.28 3.18 -5.52
N GLU A 183 4.14 3.68 -5.99
CA GLU A 183 4.03 4.23 -7.34
C GLU A 183 4.67 5.62 -7.45
N TYR A 184 4.34 6.56 -6.55
CA TYR A 184 4.97 7.88 -6.57
C TYR A 184 6.48 7.79 -6.35
N SER A 185 6.93 6.96 -5.39
CA SER A 185 8.36 6.78 -5.13
C SER A 185 9.10 6.21 -6.34
N LEU A 186 8.49 5.26 -7.08
CA LEU A 186 9.05 4.73 -8.33
C LEU A 186 9.22 5.86 -9.37
N GLY A 187 8.16 6.59 -9.66
CA GLY A 187 8.20 7.66 -10.67
C GLY A 187 9.20 8.75 -10.33
N MET A 188 9.31 9.11 -9.05
CA MET A 188 10.30 10.07 -8.58
C MET A 188 11.72 9.51 -8.68
N ALA A 189 11.95 8.26 -8.30
CA ALA A 189 13.27 7.62 -8.36
C ALA A 189 13.79 7.51 -9.79
N ILE A 190 12.94 7.14 -10.75
CA ILE A 190 13.28 7.11 -12.17
C ILE A 190 13.57 8.52 -12.69
N LYS A 191 12.68 9.47 -12.43
CA LYS A 191 12.87 10.87 -12.87
C LYS A 191 14.17 11.49 -12.36
N LYS A 192 14.59 11.13 -11.14
CA LYS A 192 15.84 11.61 -10.52
C LYS A 192 17.06 10.72 -10.85
N LYS A 193 16.91 9.73 -11.72
CA LYS A 193 17.95 8.74 -12.05
C LYS A 193 18.53 8.03 -10.81
N GLN A 194 17.70 7.78 -9.81
CA GLN A 194 18.05 7.07 -8.59
C GLN A 194 17.73 5.58 -8.66
N PHE A 195 16.90 5.18 -9.63
CA PHE A 195 16.56 3.79 -9.92
C PHE A 195 16.59 3.57 -11.43
N GLU A 196 17.37 2.59 -11.84
CA GLU A 196 17.60 2.21 -13.24
C GLU A 196 17.22 0.74 -13.46
N SER A 197 16.94 0.36 -14.71
CA SER A 197 16.49 -0.98 -15.08
C SER A 197 17.51 -2.08 -14.76
N GLY A 198 18.80 -1.76 -14.69
CA GLY A 198 19.88 -2.68 -14.30
C GLY A 198 20.00 -2.95 -12.79
N MET A 199 19.22 -2.27 -11.95
CA MET A 199 19.27 -2.47 -10.49
C MET A 199 18.45 -3.68 -10.01
N VAL A 200 18.44 -4.75 -10.81
CA VAL A 200 17.70 -6.00 -10.54
C VAL A 200 18.57 -7.22 -10.81
N GLU A 201 18.15 -8.33 -10.29
CA GLU A 201 18.63 -9.68 -10.56
C GLU A 201 17.50 -10.50 -11.18
N ASN A 202 17.73 -11.03 -12.37
CA ASN A 202 16.79 -11.93 -13.03
C ASN A 202 17.14 -13.37 -12.67
N THR A 203 16.16 -14.09 -12.15
CA THR A 203 16.26 -15.50 -11.78
C THR A 203 15.16 -16.31 -12.47
N PRO A 204 15.23 -17.63 -12.52
CA PRO A 204 14.12 -18.45 -13.00
C PRO A 204 12.81 -18.23 -12.20
N ALA A 205 12.92 -17.74 -10.96
CA ALA A 205 11.78 -17.42 -10.10
C ALA A 205 11.24 -16.01 -10.26
N GLY A 206 11.83 -15.17 -11.12
CA GLY A 206 11.36 -13.81 -11.38
C GLY A 206 12.48 -12.76 -11.34
N CYS A 207 12.07 -11.50 -11.49
CA CYS A 207 12.91 -10.31 -11.42
C CYS A 207 12.85 -9.71 -10.01
N TYR A 208 14.00 -9.52 -9.37
CA TYR A 208 14.08 -9.01 -7.98
C TYR A 208 15.08 -7.87 -7.88
N LEU A 209 14.87 -6.93 -6.96
CA LEU A 209 15.82 -5.84 -6.72
C LEU A 209 17.13 -6.39 -6.17
N ASN A 210 18.26 -6.01 -6.76
CA ASN A 210 19.59 -6.24 -6.21
C ASN A 210 19.85 -5.32 -4.99
N CYS A 211 21.07 -5.35 -4.43
CA CYS A 211 21.41 -4.54 -3.25
C CYS A 211 21.21 -3.04 -3.50
N GLU A 212 21.63 -2.54 -4.65
CA GLU A 212 21.52 -1.12 -5.04
C GLU A 212 20.06 -0.72 -5.27
N GLY A 213 19.29 -1.54 -5.98
CA GLY A 213 17.86 -1.33 -6.19
C GLY A 213 17.08 -1.26 -4.88
N ARG A 214 17.40 -2.13 -3.91
CA ARG A 214 16.78 -2.08 -2.58
C ARG A 214 17.15 -0.80 -1.79
N LYS A 215 18.39 -0.31 -1.92
CA LYS A 215 18.82 0.95 -1.30
C LYS A 215 18.09 2.14 -1.94
N ALA A 216 18.05 2.19 -3.27
CA ALA A 216 17.35 3.21 -4.03
C ALA A 216 15.86 3.28 -3.68
N ALA A 217 15.19 2.13 -3.63
CA ALA A 217 13.77 2.04 -3.28
C ALA A 217 13.50 2.57 -1.86
N ARG A 218 14.28 2.14 -0.85
CA ARG A 218 14.12 2.63 0.53
C ARG A 218 14.35 4.14 0.65
N PHE A 219 15.36 4.66 -0.05
CA PHE A 219 15.63 6.09 -0.06
C PHE A 219 14.47 6.89 -0.67
N ALA A 220 13.96 6.44 -1.82
CA ALA A 220 12.84 7.09 -2.49
C ALA A 220 11.53 6.99 -1.67
N MET A 221 11.26 5.85 -1.02
CA MET A 221 10.13 5.72 -0.09
C MET A 221 10.22 6.72 1.07
N LYS A 222 11.40 6.87 1.68
CA LYS A 222 11.62 7.85 2.76
C LYS A 222 11.35 9.28 2.27
N THR A 223 11.81 9.62 1.08
CA THR A 223 11.55 10.92 0.46
C THR A 223 10.06 11.12 0.19
N ALA A 224 9.38 10.10 -0.35
CA ALA A 224 7.93 10.15 -0.59
C ALA A 224 7.12 10.33 0.70
N MET A 225 7.54 9.72 1.80
CA MET A 225 6.94 9.97 3.12
C MET A 225 7.13 11.43 3.57
N ASN A 226 8.32 11.99 3.42
CA ASN A 226 8.57 13.39 3.77
C ASN A 226 7.76 14.34 2.89
N ASP A 227 7.61 14.06 1.60
CA ASP A 227 6.76 14.85 0.69
C ASP A 227 5.28 14.77 1.08
N LEU A 228 4.83 13.61 1.61
CA LEU A 228 3.46 13.41 2.08
C LEU A 228 3.16 14.20 3.36
N PHE A 229 4.06 14.18 4.33
CA PHE A 229 3.85 14.78 5.66
C PHE A 229 4.39 16.21 5.76
N GLY A 230 5.46 16.56 5.04
CA GLY A 230 6.03 17.91 5.02
C GLY A 230 5.16 18.98 4.35
N GLN A 231 4.16 18.58 3.54
CA GLN A 231 3.14 19.50 3.02
C GLN A 231 2.07 19.85 4.06
N SER A 232 1.81 18.96 5.01
CA SER A 232 0.79 19.17 6.05
C SER A 232 1.15 20.32 7.00
N ASP A 233 2.43 20.65 7.17
CA ASP A 233 2.88 21.75 8.03
C ASP A 233 2.91 23.10 7.30
N ARG A 234 3.01 23.11 5.95
CA ARG A 234 2.96 24.35 5.16
C ARG A 234 1.53 24.84 4.92
N ASP A 235 0.54 23.95 4.93
CA ASP A 235 -0.87 24.31 4.77
C ASP A 235 -1.53 24.74 6.11
N ARG A 236 -0.78 24.71 7.23
CA ARG A 236 -1.22 25.11 8.57
C ARG A 236 -0.62 26.44 9.05
N MET A 237 0.24 27.06 8.26
CA MET A 237 0.76 28.42 8.46
C MET A 237 0.14 29.39 7.45
#